data_c2d39225cd985ae91f7bdb977ea625f6
#
_entry.id   c2d39225cd985ae91f7bdb977ea625f6
#
_cell.length_a   1.000
_cell.length_b   1.000
_cell.length_c   1.000
_cell.angle_alpha   90.00
_cell.angle_beta   90.00
_cell.angle_gamma   90.00
#
_symmetry.space_group_name_H-M   'P 1'
#
loop_
_entity.id
_entity.type
_entity.pdbx_description
1 polymer ?
#
loop_
_entity_poly.entity_id
_entity_poly.type
_entity_poly.pdbx_seq_one_letter_code
_entity_poly.pdbx_strand_id
1 'polypeptide(L)'
;MANATIATLIEDFHATVLPAHLKRMVDRDLSLGTPFDPAPGNLVKVVVGMRRSGKTYRLFQQIRDLLNSGIKPEQICCFNFDDDRLRPFTASTIDEVLETFFELHPSSRSQGTFLFFDEIQEVPNWDIAARRIVDTEKITMYVTGSSSRMLSTDVATEFRGRSIAYELLPFSFREYARYHHVLEDRQGMFDKEQQSLLKRACRDYLVQGGFPGVQMLDDNERAGVLQSYAQFTVARDVVERHGFSNAAFARNLARVSLASSGRDFSISKIDGMSRSAGYSPGRATISAIIDAFEDAHLLHQVYEFTHSAQKVRLGGFKVYAEDPGLLCALAPATSDGLTRALETAVYLEMRRRASSRVGSIALLKHI
;
A
#
# COMPACT_ATOMS: atom_id res chain seq x y z
N MET A 1 17.10 17.33 23.24
CA MET A 1 16.76 17.88 21.90
C MET A 1 15.78 16.97 21.17
N ALA A 2 15.97 15.65 21.13
CA ALA A 2 15.02 14.74 20.46
C ALA A 2 13.59 14.85 21.03
N ASN A 3 13.40 14.82 22.34
CA ASN A 3 12.08 14.94 22.97
C ASN A 3 11.36 16.27 22.64
N ALA A 4 12.08 17.38 22.51
CA ALA A 4 11.47 18.66 22.12
C ALA A 4 10.96 18.63 20.67
N THR A 5 11.69 17.97 19.76
CA THR A 5 11.27 17.81 18.38
C THR A 5 10.04 16.88 18.29
N ILE A 6 10.04 15.77 19.03
CA ILE A 6 8.90 14.85 19.11
C ILE A 6 7.66 15.57 19.65
N ALA A 7 7.79 16.34 20.72
CA ALA A 7 6.69 17.12 21.29
C ALA A 7 6.08 18.09 20.25
N THR A 8 6.95 18.86 19.57
CA THR A 8 6.50 19.77 18.51
C THR A 8 5.76 19.03 17.39
N LEU A 9 6.26 17.86 16.96
CA LEU A 9 5.60 17.08 15.92
C LEU A 9 4.22 16.56 16.33
N ILE A 10 4.07 16.14 17.58
CA ILE A 10 2.79 15.69 18.15
C ILE A 10 1.78 16.85 18.23
N GLU A 11 2.20 18.01 18.73
CA GLU A 11 1.32 19.18 18.84
C GLU A 11 0.93 19.76 17.48
N ASP A 12 1.89 19.89 16.56
CA ASP A 12 1.66 20.39 15.20
C ASP A 12 0.70 19.50 14.40
N PHE A 13 0.67 18.20 14.69
CA PHE A 13 -0.21 17.29 13.98
C PHE A 13 -1.67 17.70 14.06
N HIS A 14 -2.21 17.92 15.24
CA HIS A 14 -3.61 18.32 15.43
C HIS A 14 -3.87 19.78 15.05
N ALA A 15 -2.90 20.67 15.31
CA ALA A 15 -3.06 22.10 15.07
C ALA A 15 -3.02 22.47 13.59
N THR A 16 -2.14 21.85 12.81
CA THR A 16 -1.84 22.28 11.44
C THR A 16 -1.89 21.16 10.41
N VAL A 17 -1.26 20.01 10.68
CA VAL A 17 -1.08 18.94 9.67
C VAL A 17 -2.42 18.30 9.31
N LEU A 18 -3.13 17.76 10.28
CA LEU A 18 -4.40 17.08 10.05
C LEU A 18 -5.44 17.99 9.37
N PRO A 19 -5.72 19.23 9.85
CA PRO A 19 -6.69 20.11 9.21
C PRO A 19 -6.34 20.47 7.77
N ALA A 20 -5.06 20.64 7.45
CA ALA A 20 -4.61 20.95 6.09
C ALA A 20 -4.85 19.77 5.13
N HIS A 21 -4.62 18.55 5.59
CA HIS A 21 -4.79 17.34 4.78
C HIS A 21 -6.28 16.95 4.62
N LEU A 22 -7.11 17.13 5.64
CA LEU A 22 -8.55 16.83 5.57
C LEU A 22 -9.28 17.64 4.49
N LYS A 23 -8.83 18.88 4.21
CA LYS A 23 -9.41 19.73 3.15
C LYS A 23 -9.22 19.17 1.73
N ARG A 24 -8.23 18.31 1.52
CA ARG A 24 -7.85 17.76 0.21
C ARG A 24 -8.08 16.25 0.12
N MET A 25 -8.56 15.66 1.18
CA MET A 25 -8.70 14.22 1.29
C MET A 25 -9.90 13.71 0.48
N VAL A 26 -9.70 12.62 -0.21
CA VAL A 26 -10.77 11.82 -0.81
C VAL A 26 -10.96 10.57 0.06
N ASP A 27 -12.20 10.31 0.43
CA ASP A 27 -12.54 9.16 1.25
C ASP A 27 -12.23 7.85 0.51
N ARG A 28 -11.50 6.98 1.19
CA ARG A 28 -11.17 5.65 0.70
C ARG A 28 -12.26 4.67 1.10
N ASP A 29 -12.61 3.79 0.16
CA ASP A 29 -13.65 2.77 0.38
C ASP A 29 -13.17 1.63 1.30
N LEU A 30 -11.85 1.50 1.55
CA LEU A 30 -11.29 0.51 2.45
C LEU A 30 -11.75 0.77 3.89
N SER A 31 -12.58 -0.14 4.43
CA SER A 31 -12.95 -0.12 5.84
C SER A 31 -11.87 -0.78 6.70
N LEU A 32 -11.46 -0.13 7.79
CA LEU A 32 -10.61 -0.73 8.82
C LEU A 32 -11.43 -1.42 9.93
N GLY A 33 -12.70 -1.69 9.67
CA GLY A 33 -13.63 -2.25 10.66
C GLY A 33 -13.95 -1.29 11.80
N THR A 34 -14.75 -1.76 12.74
CA THR A 34 -15.10 -0.99 13.94
C THR A 34 -13.84 -0.72 14.78
N PRO A 35 -13.61 0.52 15.23
CA PRO A 35 -12.56 0.81 16.22
C PRO A 35 -12.79 0.00 17.50
N PHE A 36 -11.71 -0.55 18.05
CA PHE A 36 -11.77 -1.14 19.39
C PHE A 36 -11.62 -0.04 20.43
N ASP A 37 -12.32 -0.15 21.53
CA ASP A 37 -12.02 0.69 22.70
C ASP A 37 -10.61 0.40 23.19
N PRO A 38 -9.82 1.43 23.56
CA PRO A 38 -8.47 1.23 24.03
C PRO A 38 -8.40 0.30 25.25
N ALA A 39 -7.67 -0.79 25.11
CA ALA A 39 -7.45 -1.79 26.15
C ALA A 39 -6.14 -2.55 25.91
N PRO A 40 -5.46 -3.05 26.97
CA PRO A 40 -4.33 -3.94 26.81
C PRO A 40 -4.72 -5.21 26.05
N GLY A 41 -3.85 -5.65 25.14
CA GLY A 41 -4.06 -6.86 24.35
C GLY A 41 -4.96 -6.69 23.11
N ASN A 42 -5.32 -5.47 22.74
CA ASN A 42 -6.07 -5.20 21.51
C ASN A 42 -5.34 -5.70 20.25
N LEU A 43 -6.12 -5.94 19.18
CA LEU A 43 -5.56 -6.26 17.88
C LEU A 43 -4.98 -5.01 17.21
N VAL A 44 -3.76 -5.12 16.68
CA VAL A 44 -3.14 -4.07 15.87
C VAL A 44 -3.75 -4.08 14.47
N LYS A 45 -4.15 -2.92 13.98
CA LYS A 45 -4.65 -2.74 12.61
C LYS A 45 -3.50 -2.24 11.73
N VAL A 46 -3.11 -3.06 10.76
CA VAL A 46 -1.96 -2.82 9.88
C VAL A 46 -2.47 -2.47 8.50
N VAL A 47 -2.16 -1.26 8.01
CA VAL A 47 -2.50 -0.82 6.64
C VAL A 47 -1.26 -0.91 5.77
N VAL A 48 -1.29 -1.76 4.78
CA VAL A 48 -0.18 -1.97 3.86
C VAL A 48 -0.56 -1.61 2.42
N GLY A 49 0.43 -1.42 1.57
CA GLY A 49 0.25 -1.12 0.16
C GLY A 49 1.46 -0.39 -0.40
N MET A 50 1.52 -0.28 -1.70
CA MET A 50 2.62 0.40 -2.39
C MET A 50 2.83 1.82 -1.82
N ARG A 51 4.05 2.30 -1.82
CA ARG A 51 4.33 3.71 -1.53
C ARG A 51 3.44 4.61 -2.39
N ARG A 52 2.92 5.69 -1.81
CA ARG A 52 2.04 6.69 -2.47
C ARG A 52 0.63 6.19 -2.84
N SER A 53 0.20 5.02 -2.38
CA SER A 53 -1.19 4.53 -2.53
C SER A 53 -2.20 5.30 -1.67
N GLY A 54 -1.74 6.10 -0.69
CA GLY A 54 -2.57 6.92 0.19
C GLY A 54 -2.77 6.36 1.60
N LYS A 55 -1.88 5.50 2.11
CA LYS A 55 -1.94 4.90 3.45
C LYS A 55 -2.08 5.96 4.56
N THR A 56 -1.21 6.96 4.55
CA THR A 56 -1.25 8.11 5.48
C THR A 56 -2.63 8.78 5.50
N TYR A 57 -3.20 9.05 4.32
CA TYR A 57 -4.54 9.65 4.22
C TYR A 57 -5.64 8.72 4.73
N ARG A 58 -5.49 7.38 4.58
CA ARG A 58 -6.44 6.44 5.17
C ARG A 58 -6.37 6.44 6.70
N LEU A 59 -5.19 6.65 7.30
CA LEU A 59 -5.09 6.90 8.74
C LEU A 59 -5.78 8.22 9.13
N PHE A 60 -5.55 9.30 8.39
CA PHE A 60 -6.20 10.59 8.67
C PHE A 60 -7.73 10.51 8.56
N GLN A 61 -8.25 9.74 7.62
CA GLN A 61 -9.68 9.42 7.54
C GLN A 61 -10.16 8.73 8.82
N GLN A 62 -9.41 7.74 9.32
CA GLN A 62 -9.76 7.05 10.57
C GLN A 62 -9.73 8.00 11.78
N ILE A 63 -8.72 8.88 11.85
CA ILE A 63 -8.62 9.90 12.90
C ILE A 63 -9.81 10.87 12.84
N ARG A 64 -10.16 11.38 11.66
CA ARG A 64 -11.35 12.21 11.46
C ARG A 64 -12.61 11.51 11.96
N ASP A 65 -12.79 10.25 11.61
CA ASP A 65 -13.97 9.48 11.97
C ASP A 65 -14.05 9.27 13.51
N LEU A 66 -12.92 9.06 14.19
CA LEU A 66 -12.84 9.01 15.65
C LEU A 66 -13.18 10.36 16.29
N LEU A 67 -12.64 11.46 15.79
CA LEU A 67 -12.95 12.80 16.27
C LEU A 67 -14.44 13.11 16.11
N ASN A 68 -15.04 12.76 14.98
CA ASN A 68 -16.48 12.91 14.71
C ASN A 68 -17.34 12.02 15.63
N SER A 69 -16.81 10.91 16.15
CA SER A 69 -17.48 10.06 17.14
C SER A 69 -17.36 10.55 18.58
N GLY A 70 -16.65 11.66 18.80
CA GLY A 70 -16.49 12.30 20.12
C GLY A 70 -15.21 11.93 20.88
N ILE A 71 -14.28 11.20 20.25
CA ILE A 71 -12.94 10.98 20.81
C ILE A 71 -12.18 12.32 20.80
N LYS A 72 -11.54 12.65 21.92
CA LYS A 72 -10.83 13.92 22.06
C LYS A 72 -9.47 13.89 21.37
N PRO A 73 -8.98 15.00 20.82
CA PRO A 73 -7.64 15.08 20.22
C PRO A 73 -6.52 14.60 21.16
N GLU A 74 -6.61 14.88 22.44
CA GLU A 74 -5.64 14.48 23.46
C GLU A 74 -5.55 12.96 23.68
N GLN A 75 -6.51 12.19 23.14
CA GLN A 75 -6.51 10.73 23.14
C GLN A 75 -5.94 10.12 21.85
N ILE A 76 -5.50 10.95 20.91
CA ILE A 76 -5.03 10.50 19.59
C ILE A 76 -3.58 10.92 19.40
N CYS A 77 -2.66 9.95 19.40
CA CYS A 77 -1.27 10.13 19.03
C CYS A 77 -1.06 9.69 17.58
N CYS A 78 -0.63 10.61 16.72
CA CYS A 78 -0.24 10.30 15.35
C CYS A 78 1.20 10.71 15.11
N PHE A 79 2.02 9.78 14.61
CA PHE A 79 3.43 10.01 14.38
C PHE A 79 3.90 9.34 13.08
N ASN A 80 4.67 10.09 12.27
CA ASN A 80 5.23 9.60 11.02
C ASN A 80 6.73 9.34 11.16
N PHE A 81 7.14 8.08 10.98
CA PHE A 81 8.55 7.66 11.05
C PHE A 81 9.31 7.85 9.72
N ASP A 82 8.75 8.52 8.73
CA ASP A 82 9.51 8.96 7.54
C ASP A 82 10.11 10.37 7.72
N ASP A 83 9.88 11.03 8.88
CA ASP A 83 10.40 12.36 9.19
C ASP A 83 11.92 12.30 9.43
N ASP A 84 12.67 13.01 8.60
CA ASP A 84 14.14 13.00 8.60
C ASP A 84 14.78 13.75 9.78
N ARG A 85 14.02 14.62 10.47
CA ARG A 85 14.49 15.41 11.62
C ARG A 85 14.92 14.57 12.81
N LEU A 86 14.43 13.32 12.88
CA LEU A 86 14.71 12.39 13.98
C LEU A 86 15.61 11.22 13.58
N ARG A 87 16.09 11.19 12.34
CA ARG A 87 16.99 10.11 11.88
C ARG A 87 18.39 10.23 12.50
N PRO A 88 19.08 9.11 12.82
CA PRO A 88 18.61 7.74 12.65
C PRO A 88 17.63 7.30 13.73
N PHE A 89 16.60 6.56 13.36
CA PHE A 89 15.71 5.93 14.32
C PHE A 89 16.38 4.75 15.03
N THR A 90 16.06 4.58 16.30
CA THR A 90 16.53 3.47 17.12
C THR A 90 15.34 2.67 17.66
N ALA A 91 15.60 1.49 18.23
CA ALA A 91 14.54 0.67 18.83
C ALA A 91 13.80 1.38 19.97
N SER A 92 14.42 2.40 20.63
CA SER A 92 13.78 3.21 21.70
C SER A 92 12.90 4.33 21.16
N THR A 93 12.98 4.68 19.86
CA THR A 93 12.27 5.87 19.34
C THR A 93 10.76 5.77 19.53
N ILE A 94 10.17 4.57 19.41
CA ILE A 94 8.73 4.37 19.63
C ILE A 94 8.35 4.66 21.08
N ASP A 95 9.18 4.24 22.03
CA ASP A 95 8.96 4.51 23.45
C ASP A 95 9.10 6.01 23.75
N GLU A 96 10.08 6.66 23.16
CA GLU A 96 10.28 8.11 23.32
C GLU A 96 9.08 8.90 22.80
N VAL A 97 8.50 8.50 21.65
CA VAL A 97 7.27 9.10 21.11
C VAL A 97 6.10 8.90 22.07
N LEU A 98 5.91 7.67 22.57
CA LEU A 98 4.80 7.35 23.46
C LEU A 98 4.90 8.06 24.81
N GLU A 99 6.08 8.06 25.46
CA GLU A 99 6.27 8.75 26.73
C GLU A 99 6.13 10.27 26.56
N THR A 100 6.69 10.87 25.50
CA THR A 100 6.50 12.29 25.20
C THR A 100 5.01 12.64 25.03
N PHE A 101 4.24 11.79 24.35
CA PHE A 101 2.80 11.97 24.20
C PHE A 101 2.08 11.92 25.56
N PHE A 102 2.44 11.00 26.45
CA PHE A 102 1.85 10.93 27.80
C PHE A 102 2.31 12.04 28.73
N GLU A 103 3.49 12.60 28.53
CA GLU A 103 3.93 13.82 29.25
C GLU A 103 3.07 15.02 28.83
N LEU A 104 2.75 15.18 27.55
CA LEU A 104 1.87 16.23 27.02
C LEU A 104 0.40 16.02 27.43
N HIS A 105 -0.06 14.77 27.48
CA HIS A 105 -1.46 14.38 27.72
C HIS A 105 -1.57 13.31 28.84
N PRO A 106 -1.28 13.62 30.11
CA PRO A 106 -1.19 12.61 31.20
C PRO A 106 -2.47 11.80 31.42
N SER A 107 -3.65 12.40 31.20
CA SER A 107 -4.94 11.72 31.36
C SER A 107 -5.17 10.60 30.35
N SER A 108 -4.53 10.66 29.18
CA SER A 108 -4.73 9.73 28.07
C SER A 108 -4.24 8.32 28.37
N ARG A 109 -3.21 8.18 29.22
CA ARG A 109 -2.71 6.88 29.67
C ARG A 109 -3.80 6.08 30.42
N SER A 110 -4.60 6.75 31.26
CA SER A 110 -5.68 6.11 32.03
C SER A 110 -7.00 6.02 31.27
N GLN A 111 -7.34 7.05 30.51
CA GLN A 111 -8.58 7.08 29.70
C GLN A 111 -8.52 6.15 28.50
N GLY A 112 -7.31 5.95 27.94
CA GLY A 112 -7.04 5.15 26.76
C GLY A 112 -6.66 6.02 25.55
N THR A 113 -5.79 5.48 24.71
CA THR A 113 -5.16 6.19 23.60
C THR A 113 -5.31 5.45 22.28
N PHE A 114 -5.57 6.18 21.20
CA PHE A 114 -5.50 5.68 19.83
C PHE A 114 -4.15 6.09 19.25
N LEU A 115 -3.30 5.10 18.93
CA LEU A 115 -1.98 5.30 18.32
C LEU A 115 -2.05 5.09 16.81
N PHE A 116 -1.50 6.05 16.07
CA PHE A 116 -1.37 6.01 14.62
C PHE A 116 0.09 6.20 14.24
N PHE A 117 0.75 5.12 13.86
CA PHE A 117 2.17 5.12 13.48
C PHE A 117 2.31 4.89 11.98
N ASP A 118 2.71 5.94 11.27
CA ASP A 118 2.88 5.92 9.82
C ASP A 118 4.33 5.53 9.46
N GLU A 119 4.50 4.67 8.44
CA GLU A 119 5.78 4.13 7.96
C GLU A 119 6.64 3.49 9.08
N ILE A 120 6.01 2.72 9.97
CA ILE A 120 6.63 2.17 11.20
C ILE A 120 7.85 1.28 10.90
N GLN A 121 7.94 0.68 9.69
CA GLN A 121 9.07 -0.16 9.29
C GLN A 121 10.40 0.59 9.18
N GLU A 122 10.41 1.91 9.25
CA GLU A 122 11.63 2.72 9.31
C GLU A 122 12.34 2.60 10.68
N VAL A 123 11.64 2.09 11.70
CA VAL A 123 12.19 1.87 13.04
C VAL A 123 12.70 0.44 13.18
N PRO A 124 13.98 0.22 13.56
CA PRO A 124 14.51 -1.12 13.81
C PRO A 124 13.75 -1.83 14.94
N ASN A 125 13.40 -3.11 14.75
CA ASN A 125 12.70 -3.95 15.74
C ASN A 125 11.38 -3.34 16.24
N TRP A 126 10.69 -2.59 15.39
CA TRP A 126 9.42 -1.92 15.71
C TRP A 126 8.35 -2.90 16.18
N ASP A 127 8.33 -4.11 15.66
CA ASP A 127 7.41 -5.21 15.97
C ASP A 127 7.47 -5.61 17.44
N ILE A 128 8.68 -5.70 18.01
CA ILE A 128 8.93 -6.02 19.42
C ILE A 128 8.38 -4.90 20.32
N ALA A 129 8.69 -3.65 19.98
CA ALA A 129 8.23 -2.49 20.73
C ALA A 129 6.70 -2.35 20.67
N ALA A 130 6.13 -2.43 19.46
CA ALA A 130 4.68 -2.33 19.24
C ALA A 130 3.91 -3.43 20.01
N ARG A 131 4.39 -4.69 19.97
CA ARG A 131 3.78 -5.80 20.70
C ARG A 131 3.79 -5.53 22.22
N ARG A 132 4.93 -5.14 22.78
CA ARG A 132 5.04 -4.82 24.21
C ARG A 132 4.06 -3.72 24.60
N ILE A 133 4.00 -2.63 23.85
CA ILE A 133 3.10 -1.50 24.09
C ILE A 133 1.64 -1.96 24.07
N VAL A 134 1.24 -2.76 23.07
CA VAL A 134 -0.13 -3.32 22.99
C VAL A 134 -0.45 -4.22 24.17
N ASP A 135 0.51 -4.98 24.69
CA ASP A 135 0.29 -5.89 25.82
C ASP A 135 0.18 -5.15 27.17
N THR A 136 0.83 -3.99 27.31
CA THR A 136 0.97 -3.29 28.61
C THR A 136 0.16 -2.01 28.75
N GLU A 137 -0.10 -1.31 27.65
CA GLU A 137 -0.76 0.00 27.68
C GLU A 137 -2.23 -0.11 27.24
N LYS A 138 -3.05 0.81 27.72
CA LYS A 138 -4.46 0.94 27.34
C LYS A 138 -4.57 1.66 26.00
N ILE A 139 -4.35 0.93 24.91
CA ILE A 139 -4.30 1.50 23.56
C ILE A 139 -5.09 0.73 22.52
N THR A 140 -5.40 1.41 21.41
CA THR A 140 -5.77 0.81 20.12
C THR A 140 -4.78 1.34 19.08
N MET A 141 -4.06 0.42 18.40
CA MET A 141 -2.95 0.78 17.53
C MET A 141 -3.30 0.56 16.06
N TYR A 142 -2.99 1.56 15.24
CA TYR A 142 -3.02 1.55 13.80
C TYR A 142 -1.61 1.83 13.27
N VAL A 143 -1.12 0.99 12.36
CA VAL A 143 0.21 1.17 11.77
C VAL A 143 0.12 1.09 10.25
N THR A 144 1.02 1.79 9.56
CA THR A 144 1.21 1.61 8.11
C THR A 144 2.59 1.10 7.78
N GLY A 145 2.68 0.47 6.62
CA GLY A 145 3.95 0.09 6.02
C GLY A 145 3.86 -0.18 4.52
N SER A 146 5.00 -0.13 3.85
CA SER A 146 5.10 -0.29 2.39
C SER A 146 5.47 -1.72 1.96
N SER A 147 5.48 -2.71 2.85
CA SER A 147 5.86 -4.08 2.54
C SER A 147 4.69 -5.04 2.73
N SER A 148 4.45 -5.92 1.76
CA SER A 148 3.46 -7.00 1.86
C SER A 148 3.82 -8.05 2.92
N ARG A 149 5.09 -8.12 3.33
CA ARG A 149 5.49 -8.95 4.49
C ARG A 149 4.71 -8.59 5.74
N MET A 150 4.24 -7.34 5.85
CA MET A 150 3.33 -6.93 6.92
C MET A 150 1.91 -7.51 6.76
N LEU A 151 1.55 -8.10 5.59
CA LEU A 151 0.34 -8.93 5.40
C LEU A 151 0.59 -10.40 5.70
N SER A 152 1.84 -10.83 5.70
CA SER A 152 2.19 -12.25 5.74
C SER A 152 2.08 -12.83 7.15
N THR A 153 2.20 -14.16 7.20
CA THR A 153 2.33 -14.92 8.45
C THR A 153 3.43 -14.41 9.37
N ASP A 154 4.40 -13.62 8.85
CA ASP A 154 5.51 -13.11 9.66
C ASP A 154 5.00 -12.06 10.65
N VAL A 155 4.25 -11.05 10.22
CA VAL A 155 3.64 -10.05 11.14
C VAL A 155 2.57 -10.71 12.03
N ALA A 156 1.75 -11.61 11.46
CA ALA A 156 0.81 -12.39 12.27
C ALA A 156 1.55 -13.24 13.33
N THR A 157 2.73 -13.77 13.01
CA THR A 157 3.57 -14.53 13.94
C THR A 157 4.24 -13.61 14.96
N GLU A 158 4.77 -12.47 14.55
CA GLU A 158 5.39 -11.46 15.42
C GLU A 158 4.40 -10.89 16.43
N PHE A 159 3.19 -10.56 15.99
CA PHE A 159 2.09 -10.19 16.88
C PHE A 159 1.36 -11.39 17.51
N ARG A 160 1.85 -12.61 17.32
CA ARG A 160 1.21 -13.85 17.85
C ARG A 160 -0.29 -13.96 17.50
N GLY A 161 -0.64 -13.63 16.25
CA GLY A 161 -2.03 -13.63 15.77
C GLY A 161 -2.86 -12.42 16.22
N ARG A 162 -2.26 -11.37 16.78
CA ARG A 162 -2.95 -10.17 17.27
C ARG A 162 -2.86 -9.00 16.31
N SER A 163 -2.90 -9.23 15.00
CA SER A 163 -2.95 -8.19 14.00
C SER A 163 -4.01 -8.49 12.94
N ILE A 164 -4.60 -7.43 12.40
CA ILE A 164 -5.48 -7.49 11.23
C ILE A 164 -4.86 -6.61 10.17
N ALA A 165 -4.50 -7.21 9.05
CA ALA A 165 -3.89 -6.50 7.95
C ALA A 165 -4.92 -6.11 6.88
N TYR A 166 -4.80 -4.89 6.37
CA TYR A 166 -5.66 -4.28 5.36
C TYR A 166 -4.80 -3.80 4.20
N GLU A 167 -5.04 -4.31 3.00
CA GLU A 167 -4.32 -3.89 1.80
C GLU A 167 -4.99 -2.66 1.18
N LEU A 168 -4.25 -1.57 1.02
CA LEU A 168 -4.69 -0.34 0.37
C LEU A 168 -4.02 -0.19 -1.00
N LEU A 169 -4.74 -0.58 -2.04
CA LEU A 169 -4.37 -0.33 -3.43
C LEU A 169 -4.55 1.16 -3.80
N PRO A 170 -3.97 1.68 -4.88
CA PRO A 170 -4.33 2.97 -5.45
C PRO A 170 -5.84 3.11 -5.66
N PHE A 171 -6.36 4.26 -6.03
CA PHE A 171 -7.80 4.46 -6.22
C PHE A 171 -8.43 3.34 -7.05
N SER A 172 -9.56 2.82 -6.59
CA SER A 172 -10.50 2.08 -7.43
C SER A 172 -11.10 3.00 -8.48
N PHE A 173 -11.71 2.43 -9.53
CA PHE A 173 -12.46 3.26 -10.48
C PHE A 173 -13.56 4.08 -9.80
N ARG A 174 -14.19 3.56 -8.76
CA ARG A 174 -15.20 4.29 -7.97
C ARG A 174 -14.58 5.50 -7.26
N GLU A 175 -13.46 5.31 -6.56
CA GLU A 175 -12.75 6.39 -5.88
C GLU A 175 -12.20 7.41 -6.87
N TYR A 176 -11.68 6.97 -8.03
CA TYR A 176 -11.27 7.82 -9.14
C TYR A 176 -12.42 8.67 -9.67
N ALA A 177 -13.58 8.05 -9.96
CA ALA A 177 -14.74 8.77 -10.48
C ALA A 177 -15.31 9.76 -9.47
N ARG A 178 -15.25 9.45 -8.17
CA ARG A 178 -15.60 10.37 -7.07
C ARG A 178 -14.61 11.54 -7.00
N TYR A 179 -13.31 11.26 -7.09
CA TYR A 179 -12.26 12.29 -7.09
C TYR A 179 -12.45 13.30 -8.23
N HIS A 180 -12.79 12.83 -9.42
CA HIS A 180 -13.04 13.67 -10.60
C HIS A 180 -14.48 14.21 -10.70
N HIS A 181 -15.29 14.07 -9.64
CA HIS A 181 -16.68 14.55 -9.58
C HIS A 181 -17.58 13.99 -10.71
N VAL A 182 -17.23 12.83 -11.26
CA VAL A 182 -18.02 12.11 -12.27
C VAL A 182 -19.08 11.22 -11.61
N LEU A 183 -18.79 10.71 -10.42
CA LEU A 183 -19.69 9.89 -9.61
C LEU A 183 -20.08 10.68 -8.35
N GLU A 184 -21.34 11.05 -8.26
CA GLU A 184 -21.94 11.50 -7.00
C GLU A 184 -22.49 10.29 -6.24
N ASP A 185 -22.53 10.36 -4.89
CA ASP A 185 -23.14 9.33 -4.05
C ASP A 185 -24.68 9.36 -4.15
N ARG A 186 -25.19 9.16 -5.36
CA ARG A 186 -26.65 9.06 -5.64
C ARG A 186 -27.07 7.59 -5.65
N GLN A 187 -28.15 7.31 -4.97
CA GLN A 187 -28.88 6.05 -5.14
C GLN A 187 -29.79 6.16 -6.36
N GLY A 188 -29.60 5.30 -7.36
CA GLY A 188 -30.47 5.27 -8.53
C GLY A 188 -29.80 4.72 -9.79
N MET A 189 -30.61 4.56 -10.85
CA MET A 189 -30.09 4.17 -12.17
C MET A 189 -29.48 5.41 -12.84
N PHE A 190 -28.30 5.22 -13.44
CA PHE A 190 -27.63 6.25 -14.24
C PHE A 190 -28.40 6.51 -15.53
N ASP A 191 -28.65 7.76 -15.84
CA ASP A 191 -29.18 8.17 -17.15
C ASP A 191 -28.12 8.02 -18.26
N LYS A 192 -28.50 8.27 -19.52
CA LYS A 192 -27.62 8.09 -20.68
C LYS A 192 -26.42 9.04 -20.65
N GLU A 193 -26.57 10.24 -20.13
CA GLU A 193 -25.51 11.23 -20.04
C GLU A 193 -24.48 10.80 -19.00
N GLN A 194 -24.91 10.45 -17.81
CA GLN A 194 -24.06 9.91 -16.74
C GLN A 194 -23.33 8.64 -17.16
N GLN A 195 -24.00 7.73 -17.88
CA GLN A 195 -23.35 6.53 -18.43
C GLN A 195 -22.25 6.90 -19.43
N SER A 196 -22.43 7.93 -20.24
CA SER A 196 -21.41 8.39 -21.19
C SER A 196 -20.22 9.01 -20.48
N LEU A 197 -20.45 9.82 -19.43
CA LEU A 197 -19.41 10.39 -18.59
C LEU A 197 -18.63 9.29 -17.88
N LEU A 198 -19.27 8.31 -17.28
CA LEU A 198 -18.62 7.18 -16.62
C LEU A 198 -17.80 6.32 -17.60
N LYS A 199 -18.28 6.09 -18.83
CA LYS A 199 -17.52 5.37 -19.85
C LYS A 199 -16.25 6.13 -20.26
N ARG A 200 -16.31 7.44 -20.37
CA ARG A 200 -15.14 8.28 -20.63
C ARG A 200 -14.17 8.21 -19.45
N ALA A 201 -14.64 8.48 -18.23
CA ALA A 201 -13.83 8.41 -17.03
C ALA A 201 -13.17 7.02 -16.84
N CYS A 202 -13.85 5.94 -17.23
CA CYS A 202 -13.26 4.60 -17.18
C CYS A 202 -12.09 4.46 -18.16
N ARG A 203 -12.19 4.98 -19.36
CA ARG A 203 -11.06 4.99 -20.33
C ARG A 203 -9.90 5.82 -19.80
N ASP A 204 -10.19 6.98 -19.23
CA ASP A 204 -9.19 7.86 -18.64
C ASP A 204 -8.50 7.16 -17.47
N TYR A 205 -9.25 6.50 -16.57
CA TYR A 205 -8.71 5.71 -15.46
C TYR A 205 -7.79 4.58 -15.92
N LEU A 206 -8.13 3.88 -17.02
CA LEU A 206 -7.29 2.80 -17.53
C LEU A 206 -5.92 3.28 -18.03
N VAL A 207 -5.83 4.53 -18.47
CA VAL A 207 -4.58 5.16 -18.92
C VAL A 207 -3.85 5.87 -17.79
N GLN A 208 -4.58 6.64 -16.99
CA GLN A 208 -4.04 7.51 -15.94
C GLN A 208 -3.68 6.74 -14.67
N GLY A 209 -4.42 5.67 -14.40
CA GLY A 209 -4.30 4.90 -13.15
C GLY A 209 -4.98 5.58 -11.95
N GLY A 210 -4.81 4.93 -10.82
CA GLY A 210 -5.44 5.32 -9.54
C GLY A 210 -4.49 5.92 -8.51
N PHE A 211 -3.23 6.19 -8.79
CA PHE A 211 -2.37 6.85 -7.80
C PHE A 211 -2.86 8.25 -7.48
N PRO A 212 -3.18 8.57 -6.19
CA PRO A 212 -3.78 9.86 -5.84
C PRO A 212 -2.93 11.07 -6.25
N GLY A 213 -1.61 10.97 -6.09
CA GLY A 213 -0.68 12.08 -6.31
C GLY A 213 -0.46 12.47 -7.79
N VAL A 214 -1.02 11.72 -8.75
CA VAL A 214 -0.83 12.00 -10.18
C VAL A 214 -2.11 12.45 -10.89
N GLN A 215 -3.23 12.53 -10.18
CA GLN A 215 -4.54 12.75 -10.79
C GLN A 215 -4.70 14.11 -11.47
N MET A 216 -3.98 15.13 -10.99
CA MET A 216 -4.07 16.51 -11.50
C MET A 216 -2.94 16.85 -12.49
N LEU A 217 -2.09 15.88 -12.83
CA LEU A 217 -0.95 16.09 -13.73
C LEU A 217 -1.36 15.88 -15.18
N ASP A 218 -0.67 16.57 -16.11
CA ASP A 218 -0.79 16.25 -17.53
C ASP A 218 -0.20 14.86 -17.86
N ASP A 219 -0.43 14.36 -19.06
CA ASP A 219 -0.06 13.00 -19.44
C ASP A 219 1.45 12.75 -19.38
N ASN A 220 2.29 13.73 -19.73
CA ASN A 220 3.74 13.60 -19.72
C ASN A 220 4.29 13.64 -18.28
N GLU A 221 3.82 14.59 -17.49
CA GLU A 221 4.17 14.70 -16.06
C GLU A 221 3.76 13.43 -15.31
N ARG A 222 2.54 12.96 -15.55
CA ARG A 222 2.01 11.74 -14.95
C ARG A 222 2.87 10.53 -15.26
N ALA A 223 3.19 10.33 -16.55
CA ALA A 223 4.05 9.21 -16.96
C ALA A 223 5.42 9.28 -16.27
N GLY A 224 6.05 10.45 -16.22
CA GLY A 224 7.33 10.66 -15.55
C GLY A 224 7.26 10.36 -14.06
N VAL A 225 6.21 10.80 -13.38
CA VAL A 225 6.01 10.56 -11.94
C VAL A 225 5.74 9.09 -11.66
N LEU A 226 4.91 8.40 -12.44
CA LEU A 226 4.65 6.97 -12.29
C LEU A 226 5.91 6.12 -12.54
N GLN A 227 6.73 6.49 -13.53
CA GLN A 227 8.04 5.87 -13.74
C GLN A 227 8.95 6.06 -12.53
N SER A 228 8.97 7.26 -11.95
CA SER A 228 9.75 7.57 -10.75
C SER A 228 9.25 6.74 -9.55
N TYR A 229 7.94 6.53 -9.39
CA TYR A 229 7.39 5.68 -8.33
C TYR A 229 7.89 4.23 -8.44
N ALA A 230 7.83 3.65 -9.63
CA ALA A 230 8.33 2.31 -9.87
C ALA A 230 9.84 2.22 -9.63
N GLN A 231 10.63 3.18 -10.12
CA GLN A 231 12.08 3.21 -9.95
C GLN A 231 12.47 3.33 -8.48
N PHE A 232 11.80 4.21 -7.73
CA PHE A 232 12.06 4.41 -6.31
C PHE A 232 11.72 3.14 -5.50
N THR A 233 10.58 2.52 -5.78
CA THR A 233 10.18 1.25 -5.14
C THR A 233 11.20 0.15 -5.43
N VAL A 234 11.66 0.01 -6.68
CA VAL A 234 12.70 -0.97 -7.03
C VAL A 234 14.02 -0.68 -6.30
N ALA A 235 14.43 0.58 -6.20
CA ALA A 235 15.69 0.92 -5.53
C ALA A 235 15.63 0.64 -4.02
N ARG A 236 14.63 1.18 -3.33
CA ARG A 236 14.53 1.15 -1.86
C ARG A 236 13.94 -0.16 -1.33
N ASP A 237 12.77 -0.54 -1.86
CA ASP A 237 12.00 -1.63 -1.28
C ASP A 237 12.40 -3.01 -1.84
N VAL A 238 13.08 -3.05 -3.01
CA VAL A 238 13.56 -4.31 -3.61
C VAL A 238 15.09 -4.43 -3.46
N VAL A 239 15.85 -3.53 -4.09
CA VAL A 239 17.32 -3.70 -4.16
C VAL A 239 17.98 -3.50 -2.81
N GLU A 240 17.73 -2.37 -2.14
CA GLU A 240 18.36 -2.08 -0.84
C GLU A 240 17.89 -3.04 0.25
N ARG A 241 16.57 -3.27 0.35
CA ARG A 241 15.99 -4.11 1.40
C ARG A 241 16.41 -5.58 1.31
N HIS A 242 16.53 -6.13 0.10
CA HIS A 242 16.91 -7.54 -0.12
C HIS A 242 18.39 -7.74 -0.45
N GLY A 243 19.17 -6.67 -0.55
CA GLY A 243 20.61 -6.75 -0.82
C GLY A 243 20.96 -7.25 -2.21
N PHE A 244 20.11 -7.02 -3.23
CA PHE A 244 20.42 -7.44 -4.60
C PHE A 244 21.58 -6.60 -5.18
N SER A 245 22.62 -7.26 -5.67
CA SER A 245 23.83 -6.60 -6.16
C SER A 245 23.66 -5.90 -7.53
N ASN A 246 22.71 -6.34 -8.37
CA ASN A 246 22.52 -5.80 -9.72
C ASN A 246 21.23 -4.96 -9.82
N ALA A 247 21.31 -3.70 -9.39
CA ALA A 247 20.19 -2.76 -9.46
C ALA A 247 19.74 -2.45 -10.90
N ALA A 248 20.64 -2.47 -11.88
CA ALA A 248 20.32 -2.23 -13.28
C ALA A 248 19.47 -3.37 -13.85
N PHE A 249 19.81 -4.60 -13.51
CA PHE A 249 19.01 -5.78 -13.87
C PHE A 249 17.63 -5.74 -13.20
N ALA A 250 17.54 -5.45 -11.90
CA ALA A 250 16.28 -5.35 -11.19
C ALA A 250 15.35 -4.29 -11.81
N ARG A 251 15.87 -3.11 -12.17
CA ARG A 251 15.07 -2.07 -12.87
C ARG A 251 14.57 -2.53 -14.24
N ASN A 252 15.44 -3.19 -15.04
CA ASN A 252 15.01 -3.71 -16.33
C ASN A 252 13.95 -4.82 -16.19
N LEU A 253 14.13 -5.72 -15.23
CA LEU A 253 13.17 -6.78 -14.94
C LEU A 253 11.82 -6.21 -14.48
N ALA A 254 11.81 -5.19 -13.64
CA ALA A 254 10.58 -4.49 -13.23
C ALA A 254 9.83 -3.92 -14.44
N ARG A 255 10.54 -3.22 -15.36
CA ARG A 255 9.95 -2.68 -16.58
C ARG A 255 9.33 -3.78 -17.45
N VAL A 256 10.04 -4.90 -17.65
CA VAL A 256 9.55 -6.03 -18.46
C VAL A 256 8.35 -6.69 -17.76
N SER A 257 8.38 -6.87 -16.46
CA SER A 257 7.30 -7.48 -15.68
C SER A 257 6.04 -6.63 -15.72
N LEU A 258 6.15 -5.33 -15.46
CA LEU A 258 5.02 -4.39 -15.51
C LEU A 258 4.44 -4.27 -16.94
N ALA A 259 5.30 -4.24 -17.97
CA ALA A 259 4.88 -4.27 -19.35
C ALA A 259 4.20 -5.60 -19.76
N SER A 260 4.36 -6.65 -18.97
CA SER A 260 3.73 -7.96 -19.17
C SER A 260 2.43 -8.12 -18.38
N SER A 261 1.93 -7.07 -17.72
CA SER A 261 0.68 -7.14 -16.95
C SER A 261 -0.48 -7.70 -17.80
N GLY A 262 -1.22 -8.65 -17.23
CA GLY A 262 -2.28 -9.39 -17.91
C GLY A 262 -1.80 -10.53 -18.83
N ARG A 263 -0.49 -10.76 -18.96
CA ARG A 263 0.08 -11.82 -19.83
C ARG A 263 0.68 -12.94 -19.00
N ASP A 264 0.77 -14.13 -19.63
CA ASP A 264 1.52 -15.24 -19.07
C ASP A 264 2.99 -14.87 -18.91
N PHE A 265 3.53 -15.14 -17.73
CA PHE A 265 4.89 -14.84 -17.33
C PHE A 265 5.66 -16.13 -17.06
N SER A 266 6.86 -16.24 -17.61
CA SER A 266 7.71 -17.42 -17.45
C SER A 266 9.12 -17.01 -17.11
N ILE A 267 9.60 -17.47 -15.94
CA ILE A 267 10.98 -17.24 -15.48
C ILE A 267 11.99 -17.77 -16.49
N SER A 268 11.71 -18.92 -17.13
CA SER A 268 12.61 -19.49 -18.17
C SER A 268 12.73 -18.60 -19.40
N LYS A 269 11.62 -17.97 -19.84
CA LYS A 269 11.64 -17.02 -20.95
C LYS A 269 12.42 -15.75 -20.59
N ILE A 270 12.24 -15.25 -19.35
CA ILE A 270 12.96 -14.08 -18.84
C ILE A 270 14.45 -14.38 -18.72
N ASP A 271 14.86 -15.56 -18.22
CA ASP A 271 16.26 -15.98 -18.15
C ASP A 271 16.92 -15.97 -19.57
N GLY A 272 16.24 -16.52 -20.57
CA GLY A 272 16.72 -16.49 -21.96
C GLY A 272 16.88 -15.05 -22.51
N MET A 273 15.88 -14.19 -22.30
CA MET A 273 15.93 -12.78 -22.70
C MET A 273 17.03 -12.01 -21.97
N SER A 274 17.21 -12.26 -20.68
CA SER A 274 18.23 -11.62 -19.86
C SER A 274 19.64 -11.96 -20.36
N ARG A 275 19.92 -13.21 -20.68
CA ARG A 275 21.19 -13.64 -21.26
C ARG A 275 21.48 -12.96 -22.60
N SER A 276 20.48 -12.88 -23.48
CA SER A 276 20.60 -12.16 -24.75
C SER A 276 20.89 -10.68 -24.58
N ALA A 277 20.48 -10.08 -23.46
CA ALA A 277 20.77 -8.69 -23.09
C ALA A 277 22.06 -8.51 -22.27
N GLY A 278 22.90 -9.55 -22.14
CA GLY A 278 24.18 -9.51 -21.42
C GLY A 278 24.09 -9.68 -19.91
N TYR A 279 22.91 -10.06 -19.37
CA TYR A 279 22.74 -10.38 -17.95
C TYR A 279 22.78 -11.91 -17.74
N SER A 280 23.35 -12.36 -16.62
CA SER A 280 23.38 -13.79 -16.26
C SER A 280 22.94 -14.03 -14.81
N PRO A 281 21.73 -13.59 -14.41
CA PRO A 281 21.31 -13.63 -13.01
C PRO A 281 20.97 -15.04 -12.50
N GLY A 282 20.70 -15.99 -13.38
CA GLY A 282 20.17 -17.30 -13.00
C GLY A 282 18.66 -17.24 -12.63
N ARG A 283 17.97 -18.39 -12.77
CA ARG A 283 16.52 -18.47 -12.55
C ARG A 283 16.11 -18.20 -11.11
N ALA A 284 16.91 -18.66 -10.13
CA ALA A 284 16.64 -18.45 -8.72
C ALA A 284 16.67 -16.96 -8.36
N THR A 285 17.65 -16.21 -8.88
CA THR A 285 17.74 -14.76 -8.67
C THR A 285 16.58 -14.02 -9.33
N ILE A 286 16.16 -14.42 -10.54
CA ILE A 286 15.00 -13.84 -11.22
C ILE A 286 13.75 -14.05 -10.37
N SER A 287 13.51 -15.29 -9.89
CA SER A 287 12.38 -15.59 -9.01
C SER A 287 12.40 -14.73 -7.76
N ALA A 288 13.54 -14.68 -7.06
CA ALA A 288 13.68 -13.90 -5.83
C ALA A 288 13.39 -12.39 -6.05
N ILE A 289 13.80 -11.82 -7.19
CA ILE A 289 13.50 -10.41 -7.51
C ILE A 289 12.01 -10.23 -7.83
N ILE A 290 11.36 -11.18 -8.52
CA ILE A 290 9.92 -11.12 -8.78
C ILE A 290 9.12 -11.21 -7.47
N ASP A 291 9.51 -12.10 -6.56
CA ASP A 291 8.91 -12.21 -5.23
C ASP A 291 9.11 -10.90 -4.44
N ALA A 292 10.28 -10.27 -4.55
CA ALA A 292 10.53 -8.97 -3.94
C ALA A 292 9.72 -7.82 -4.58
N PHE A 293 9.36 -7.91 -5.87
CA PHE A 293 8.41 -6.95 -6.48
C PHE A 293 7.02 -7.11 -5.90
N GLU A 294 6.56 -8.33 -5.64
CA GLU A 294 5.29 -8.58 -4.97
C GLU A 294 5.33 -8.10 -3.52
N ASP A 295 6.43 -8.37 -2.80
CA ASP A 295 6.66 -7.85 -1.44
C ASP A 295 6.62 -6.33 -1.37
N ALA A 296 7.06 -5.63 -2.41
CA ALA A 296 7.02 -4.18 -2.53
C ALA A 296 5.68 -3.63 -3.09
N HIS A 297 4.68 -4.47 -3.28
CA HIS A 297 3.41 -4.13 -3.94
C HIS A 297 3.58 -3.49 -5.32
N LEU A 298 4.63 -3.83 -6.07
CA LEU A 298 4.84 -3.31 -7.41
C LEU A 298 4.00 -4.07 -8.45
N LEU A 299 3.82 -5.37 -8.21
CA LEU A 299 3.01 -6.27 -9.03
C LEU A 299 2.46 -7.40 -8.16
N HIS A 300 1.53 -8.17 -8.73
CA HIS A 300 0.94 -9.35 -8.13
C HIS A 300 1.18 -10.56 -9.03
N GLN A 301 1.53 -11.69 -8.42
CA GLN A 301 1.64 -12.98 -9.09
C GLN A 301 0.34 -13.77 -8.93
N VAL A 302 -0.23 -14.25 -10.03
CA VAL A 302 -1.46 -15.05 -10.00
C VAL A 302 -1.20 -16.38 -10.68
N TYR A 303 -1.21 -17.42 -9.88
CA TYR A 303 -0.94 -18.78 -10.31
C TYR A 303 -2.21 -19.47 -10.82
N GLU A 304 -2.02 -20.48 -11.66
CA GLU A 304 -3.10 -21.35 -12.08
C GLU A 304 -3.68 -22.11 -10.89
N PHE A 305 -5.00 -22.17 -10.80
CA PHE A 305 -5.66 -22.99 -9.80
C PHE A 305 -5.42 -24.47 -10.10
N THR A 306 -4.78 -25.15 -9.16
CA THR A 306 -4.52 -26.61 -9.24
C THR A 306 -4.44 -27.20 -7.84
N HIS A 307 -4.91 -28.44 -7.71
CA HIS A 307 -4.80 -29.18 -6.45
C HIS A 307 -3.38 -29.72 -6.16
N SER A 308 -2.43 -29.53 -7.07
CA SER A 308 -1.06 -30.01 -6.94
C SER A 308 -0.09 -28.87 -6.71
N ALA A 309 0.49 -28.78 -5.52
CA ALA A 309 1.51 -27.79 -5.16
C ALA A 309 2.75 -27.86 -6.09
N GLN A 310 3.07 -29.05 -6.64
CA GLN A 310 4.17 -29.22 -7.59
C GLN A 310 3.84 -28.59 -8.95
N LYS A 311 2.58 -28.70 -9.42
CA LYS A 311 2.15 -28.07 -10.67
C LYS A 311 2.10 -26.55 -10.54
N VAL A 312 1.72 -26.00 -9.38
CA VAL A 312 1.78 -24.54 -9.12
C VAL A 312 3.22 -24.02 -9.31
N ARG A 313 4.22 -24.73 -8.78
CA ARG A 313 5.64 -24.31 -8.88
C ARG A 313 6.23 -24.45 -10.28
N LEU A 314 5.76 -25.38 -11.09
CA LEU A 314 6.27 -25.66 -12.45
C LEU A 314 5.47 -24.95 -13.54
N GLY A 315 4.26 -24.50 -13.23
CA GLY A 315 3.40 -23.76 -14.14
C GLY A 315 3.88 -22.33 -14.35
N GLY A 316 3.42 -21.71 -15.45
CA GLY A 316 3.52 -20.26 -15.59
C GLY A 316 2.52 -19.57 -14.66
N PHE A 317 2.71 -18.29 -14.49
CA PHE A 317 1.78 -17.42 -13.74
C PHE A 317 1.52 -16.16 -14.58
N LYS A 318 0.43 -15.45 -14.27
CA LYS A 318 0.23 -14.10 -14.77
C LYS A 318 0.76 -13.08 -13.77
N VAL A 319 1.24 -11.97 -14.27
CA VAL A 319 1.57 -10.80 -13.47
C VAL A 319 0.55 -9.71 -13.71
N TYR A 320 0.21 -8.98 -12.66
CA TYR A 320 -0.63 -7.79 -12.73
C TYR A 320 0.07 -6.64 -12.02
N ALA A 321 0.21 -5.50 -12.68
CA ALA A 321 0.74 -4.29 -12.07
C ALA A 321 -0.18 -3.83 -10.93
N GLU A 322 0.38 -3.16 -9.92
CA GLU A 322 -0.37 -2.55 -8.81
C GLU A 322 -1.39 -1.50 -9.28
N ASP A 323 -1.20 -0.97 -10.50
CA ASP A 323 -2.03 0.09 -11.04
C ASP A 323 -2.01 0.08 -12.58
N PRO A 324 -3.15 0.28 -13.28
CA PRO A 324 -3.17 0.31 -14.73
C PRO A 324 -2.32 1.45 -15.33
N GLY A 325 -2.18 2.58 -14.64
CA GLY A 325 -1.32 3.69 -15.07
C GLY A 325 0.17 3.32 -15.07
N LEU A 326 0.63 2.48 -14.14
CA LEU A 326 2.00 1.95 -14.16
C LEU A 326 2.28 1.13 -15.44
N LEU A 327 1.32 0.30 -15.84
CA LEU A 327 1.42 -0.43 -17.11
C LEU A 327 1.56 0.55 -18.28
N CYS A 328 0.69 1.56 -18.36
CA CYS A 328 0.72 2.54 -19.45
C CYS A 328 1.99 3.40 -19.47
N ALA A 329 2.49 3.79 -18.30
CA ALA A 329 3.68 4.62 -18.18
C ALA A 329 4.99 3.88 -18.52
N LEU A 330 5.05 2.55 -18.36
CA LEU A 330 6.26 1.75 -18.48
C LEU A 330 6.28 0.82 -19.70
N ALA A 331 5.12 0.51 -20.27
CA ALA A 331 5.00 -0.31 -21.48
C ALA A 331 5.08 0.56 -22.73
N PRO A 332 5.68 0.07 -23.81
CA PRO A 332 5.50 0.68 -25.12
C PRO A 332 4.01 0.72 -25.52
N ALA A 333 3.61 1.78 -26.22
CA ALA A 333 2.26 1.87 -26.77
C ALA A 333 2.02 0.68 -27.73
N THR A 334 1.04 -0.14 -27.41
CA THR A 334 0.66 -1.32 -28.20
C THR A 334 -0.84 -1.33 -28.43
N SER A 335 -1.28 -1.96 -29.52
CA SER A 335 -2.71 -2.06 -29.86
C SER A 335 -3.56 -2.76 -28.79
N ASP A 336 -2.96 -3.62 -27.97
CA ASP A 336 -3.60 -4.34 -26.87
C ASP A 336 -3.45 -3.66 -25.50
N GLY A 337 -2.80 -2.48 -25.43
CA GLY A 337 -2.50 -1.78 -24.19
C GLY A 337 -3.72 -1.51 -23.33
N LEU A 338 -4.79 -1.00 -23.92
CA LEU A 338 -6.04 -0.69 -23.20
C LEU A 338 -6.76 -1.96 -22.70
N THR A 339 -6.71 -3.06 -23.47
CA THR A 339 -7.29 -4.35 -23.05
C THR A 339 -6.57 -4.91 -21.85
N ARG A 340 -5.24 -4.82 -21.80
CA ARG A 340 -4.43 -5.24 -20.66
C ARG A 340 -4.62 -4.35 -19.43
N ALA A 341 -4.76 -3.05 -19.66
CA ALA A 341 -5.09 -2.11 -18.58
C ALA A 341 -6.46 -2.44 -17.96
N LEU A 342 -7.45 -2.78 -18.80
CA LEU A 342 -8.76 -3.24 -18.34
C LEU A 342 -8.67 -4.55 -17.55
N GLU A 343 -7.94 -5.55 -18.06
CA GLU A 343 -7.75 -6.82 -17.34
C GLU A 343 -7.06 -6.58 -15.97
N THR A 344 -6.04 -5.70 -15.94
CA THR A 344 -5.37 -5.28 -14.70
C THR A 344 -6.35 -4.61 -13.74
N ALA A 345 -7.16 -3.67 -14.19
CA ALA A 345 -8.14 -2.98 -13.37
C ALA A 345 -9.20 -3.93 -12.80
N VAL A 346 -9.68 -4.89 -13.62
CA VAL A 346 -10.62 -5.94 -13.17
C VAL A 346 -9.98 -6.83 -12.11
N TYR A 347 -8.73 -7.27 -12.32
CA TYR A 347 -8.00 -8.06 -11.33
C TYR A 347 -7.89 -7.32 -10.00
N LEU A 348 -7.47 -6.05 -10.03
CA LEU A 348 -7.34 -5.23 -8.82
C LEU A 348 -8.67 -5.03 -8.09
N GLU A 349 -9.76 -4.86 -8.83
CA GLU A 349 -11.10 -4.78 -8.23
C GLU A 349 -11.53 -6.11 -7.58
N MET A 350 -11.23 -7.24 -8.23
CA MET A 350 -11.45 -8.55 -7.62
C MET A 350 -10.62 -8.72 -6.33
N ARG A 351 -9.36 -8.26 -6.33
CA ARG A 351 -8.48 -8.31 -5.17
C ARG A 351 -9.03 -7.46 -4.01
N ARG A 352 -9.53 -6.24 -4.26
CA ARG A 352 -10.19 -5.42 -3.24
C ARG A 352 -11.38 -6.13 -2.60
N ARG A 353 -12.17 -6.83 -3.40
CA ARG A 353 -13.34 -7.58 -2.90
C ARG A 353 -12.97 -8.87 -2.20
N ALA A 354 -11.90 -9.53 -2.60
CA ALA A 354 -11.39 -10.74 -1.95
C ALA A 354 -10.75 -10.43 -0.59
N SER A 355 -10.00 -9.33 -0.47
CA SER A 355 -9.41 -8.90 0.80
C SER A 355 -10.44 -8.53 1.87
N SER A 356 -11.66 -8.12 1.46
CA SER A 356 -12.79 -7.89 2.36
C SER A 356 -13.53 -9.18 2.76
N ARG A 357 -13.19 -10.31 2.14
CA ARG A 357 -13.75 -11.65 2.42
C ARG A 357 -12.58 -12.62 2.41
N VAL A 358 -12.57 -13.59 3.27
CA VAL A 358 -11.53 -14.65 3.25
C VAL A 358 -11.58 -15.36 1.90
N GLY A 359 -10.71 -14.95 0.97
CA GLY A 359 -10.68 -15.49 -0.40
C GLY A 359 -9.34 -15.28 -1.07
N SER A 360 -9.00 -16.15 -2.00
CA SER A 360 -7.82 -16.06 -2.87
C SER A 360 -8.26 -15.98 -4.33
N ILE A 361 -7.44 -15.32 -5.16
CA ILE A 361 -7.65 -15.24 -6.60
C ILE A 361 -6.67 -16.19 -7.28
N ALA A 362 -7.17 -17.03 -8.17
CA ALA A 362 -6.37 -17.92 -8.98
C ALA A 362 -6.87 -17.93 -10.43
N LEU A 363 -6.01 -18.31 -11.37
CA LEU A 363 -6.37 -18.47 -12.77
C LEU A 363 -7.05 -19.83 -12.98
N LEU A 364 -8.21 -19.81 -13.64
CA LEU A 364 -8.80 -21.03 -14.24
C LEU A 364 -8.38 -21.08 -15.70
N LYS A 365 -7.57 -22.07 -16.07
CA LYS A 365 -7.42 -22.42 -17.49
C LYS A 365 -8.67 -23.14 -17.96
N HIS A 366 -9.18 -22.78 -19.12
CA HIS A 366 -10.27 -23.50 -19.75
C HIS A 366 -9.95 -24.99 -19.81
N ILE A 367 -10.86 -25.78 -19.26
CA ILE A 367 -10.89 -27.24 -19.43
C ILE A 367 -11.25 -27.54 -20.89
#